data_31ce18d18f3d43f6787c47ef74ea6a76
#
_entry.id   31ce18d18f3d43f6787c47ef74ea6a76
#
_cell.length_a   1.000
_cell.length_b   1.000
_cell.length_c   1.000
_cell.angle_alpha   90.00
_cell.angle_beta   90.00
_cell.angle_gamma   90.00
#
_symmetry.space_group_name_H-M   'P 1'
#
loop_
_entity.id
_entity.type
_entity.pdbx_description
1 polymer ?
#
loop_
_entity_poly.entity_id
_entity_poly.type
_entity_poly.pdbx_seq_one_letter_code
_entity_poly.pdbx_strand_id
1 'polypeptide(L)'
;MWGVGALALVLITGLSVFYRAQVGKKVVTASTSVNGQELPICSVQTGKKQIAYTFELSGTQTGKGQVEQMLQILQQQEIPATFFATPSWIENHRSLAIQICQQGHEIQGLGEQVVCVEQMTAKACRKELRKIRETIGTVTEEPGVFFRIPGGEYNNEVLRTIYACGSYPVAWSVDSMDWKEYEAGELVRQLLQSCTIRDGEILRFHGEGEDSGEMVKLLHPRLKEEGYEAVTVSQMVYKDCYRMTTDGRQIPEKSK
;
A
#
# COMPACT_ATOMS: atom_id res chain seq x y z
N MET A 1 31.51 -7.42 -52.65
CA MET A 1 30.12 -7.16 -52.16
C MET A 1 29.58 -8.32 -51.29
N TRP A 2 30.32 -8.80 -50.29
CA TRP A 2 29.88 -9.94 -49.45
C TRP A 2 29.79 -9.63 -47.96
N GLY A 3 30.02 -8.37 -47.57
CA GLY A 3 30.05 -7.98 -46.15
C GLY A 3 28.73 -7.52 -45.52
N VAL A 4 27.75 -7.10 -46.32
CA VAL A 4 26.52 -6.50 -45.78
C VAL A 4 25.47 -7.55 -45.42
N GLY A 5 25.48 -8.71 -46.12
CA GLY A 5 24.49 -9.78 -45.85
C GLY A 5 24.72 -10.54 -44.53
N ALA A 6 25.96 -10.68 -44.11
CA ALA A 6 26.30 -11.42 -42.86
C ALA A 6 25.94 -10.62 -41.59
N LEU A 7 26.08 -9.28 -41.64
CA LEU A 7 25.72 -8.44 -40.48
C LEU A 7 24.19 -8.38 -40.27
N ALA A 8 23.41 -8.35 -41.33
CA ALA A 8 21.95 -8.34 -41.25
C ALA A 8 21.40 -9.67 -40.69
N LEU A 9 22.00 -10.80 -41.04
CA LEU A 9 21.57 -12.12 -40.54
C LEU A 9 21.85 -12.29 -39.02
N VAL A 10 22.98 -11.78 -38.52
CA VAL A 10 23.35 -11.84 -37.11
C VAL A 10 22.42 -10.94 -36.28
N LEU A 11 22.03 -9.77 -36.80
CA LEU A 11 21.09 -8.88 -36.14
C LEU A 11 19.67 -9.47 -36.04
N ILE A 12 19.20 -10.13 -37.10
CA ILE A 12 17.87 -10.75 -37.16
C ILE A 12 17.82 -11.98 -36.25
N THR A 13 18.87 -12.78 -36.19
CA THR A 13 18.95 -13.94 -35.26
C THR A 13 19.11 -13.48 -33.82
N GLY A 14 19.90 -12.44 -33.54
CA GLY A 14 20.01 -11.83 -32.21
C GLY A 14 18.69 -11.27 -31.69
N LEU A 15 17.94 -10.53 -32.54
CA LEU A 15 16.61 -10.02 -32.17
C LEU A 15 15.59 -11.14 -31.95
N SER A 16 15.61 -12.20 -32.77
CA SER A 16 14.68 -13.33 -32.65
C SER A 16 14.97 -14.18 -31.41
N VAL A 17 16.22 -14.32 -30.99
CA VAL A 17 16.61 -15.00 -29.75
C VAL A 17 16.24 -14.13 -28.53
N PHE A 18 16.43 -12.81 -28.62
CA PHE A 18 16.03 -11.88 -27.57
C PHE A 18 14.50 -11.83 -27.42
N TYR A 19 13.76 -11.82 -28.52
CA TYR A 19 12.30 -11.86 -28.52
C TYR A 19 11.75 -13.19 -28.00
N ARG A 20 12.38 -14.34 -28.34
CA ARG A 20 12.02 -15.66 -27.80
C ARG A 20 12.36 -15.79 -26.31
N ALA A 21 13.44 -15.17 -25.84
CA ALA A 21 13.78 -15.14 -24.41
C ALA A 21 12.80 -14.30 -23.59
N GLN A 22 12.20 -13.26 -24.19
CA GLN A 22 11.14 -12.45 -23.53
C GLN A 22 9.78 -13.17 -23.56
N VAL A 23 9.45 -13.93 -24.62
CA VAL A 23 8.17 -14.66 -24.75
C VAL A 23 8.14 -15.94 -23.89
N GLY A 24 9.28 -16.40 -23.41
CA GLY A 24 9.40 -17.61 -22.57
C GLY A 24 9.24 -17.39 -21.06
N LYS A 25 9.13 -16.13 -20.57
CA LYS A 25 8.72 -15.89 -19.20
C LYS A 25 7.23 -16.18 -19.09
N LYS A 26 6.88 -17.37 -18.59
CA LYS A 26 5.55 -17.69 -18.10
C LYS A 26 5.20 -16.55 -17.13
N VAL A 27 4.31 -15.65 -17.53
CA VAL A 27 3.73 -14.66 -16.65
C VAL A 27 2.90 -15.46 -15.64
N VAL A 28 3.47 -15.72 -14.48
CA VAL A 28 2.71 -16.26 -13.35
C VAL A 28 1.87 -15.07 -12.88
N THR A 29 0.66 -15.01 -13.44
CA THR A 29 -0.33 -14.00 -13.07
C THR A 29 -0.71 -14.20 -11.62
N ALA A 30 -0.55 -13.14 -10.82
CA ALA A 30 -1.09 -13.09 -9.48
C ALA A 30 -2.59 -13.37 -9.51
N SER A 31 -3.08 -14.27 -8.66
CA SER A 31 -4.51 -14.52 -8.52
C SER A 31 -5.08 -13.54 -7.50
N THR A 32 -5.76 -12.50 -7.99
CA THR A 32 -6.37 -11.44 -7.16
C THR A 32 -7.79 -11.76 -6.73
N SER A 33 -8.38 -12.86 -7.26
CA SER A 33 -9.76 -13.23 -6.95
C SER A 33 -9.86 -14.60 -6.29
N VAL A 34 -10.84 -14.73 -5.40
CA VAL A 34 -11.21 -15.98 -4.72
C VAL A 34 -12.71 -16.19 -4.90
N ASN A 35 -13.12 -17.37 -5.40
CA ASN A 35 -14.51 -17.70 -5.67
C ASN A 35 -15.26 -16.65 -6.54
N GLY A 36 -14.56 -16.03 -7.48
CA GLY A 36 -15.11 -15.01 -8.38
C GLY A 36 -15.23 -13.60 -7.77
N GLN A 37 -14.79 -13.42 -6.52
CA GLN A 37 -14.70 -12.09 -5.89
C GLN A 37 -13.26 -11.58 -5.96
N GLU A 38 -13.09 -10.38 -6.46
CA GLU A 38 -11.83 -9.64 -6.36
C GLU A 38 -11.64 -9.20 -4.90
N LEU A 39 -10.41 -9.23 -4.42
CA LEU A 39 -10.08 -8.86 -3.05
C LEU A 39 -8.97 -7.80 -3.02
N PRO A 40 -9.05 -6.82 -2.11
CA PRO A 40 -7.92 -5.96 -1.79
C PRO A 40 -6.90 -6.74 -0.95
N ILE A 41 -5.68 -6.23 -0.89
CA ILE A 41 -4.63 -6.78 -0.04
C ILE A 41 -4.87 -6.30 1.39
N CYS A 42 -5.24 -7.22 2.29
CA CYS A 42 -5.47 -6.91 3.70
C CYS A 42 -4.28 -7.26 4.58
N SER A 43 -3.55 -8.33 4.22
CA SER A 43 -2.33 -8.76 4.90
C SER A 43 -1.46 -9.63 3.98
N VAL A 44 -0.26 -9.99 4.41
CA VAL A 44 0.71 -10.72 3.60
C VAL A 44 1.33 -11.84 4.42
N GLN A 45 1.49 -13.04 3.86
CA GLN A 45 2.32 -14.07 4.46
C GLN A 45 3.78 -13.82 4.08
N THR A 46 4.53 -13.13 4.93
CA THR A 46 5.92 -12.78 4.66
C THR A 46 6.90 -13.90 5.05
N GLY A 47 6.47 -14.80 5.90
CA GLY A 47 7.35 -15.81 6.53
C GLY A 47 8.35 -15.22 7.54
N LYS A 48 8.21 -13.94 7.88
CA LYS A 48 8.96 -13.20 8.88
C LYS A 48 7.97 -12.44 9.77
N LYS A 49 8.32 -12.18 11.01
CA LYS A 49 7.49 -11.34 11.89
C LYS A 49 7.58 -9.87 11.44
N GLN A 50 6.86 -9.51 10.38
CA GLN A 50 6.79 -8.17 9.83
C GLN A 50 5.37 -7.61 9.94
N ILE A 51 5.25 -6.31 10.14
CA ILE A 51 3.99 -5.57 10.18
C ILE A 51 4.15 -4.23 9.45
N ALA A 52 3.06 -3.69 8.91
CA ALA A 52 3.06 -2.36 8.31
C ALA A 52 2.14 -1.42 9.09
N TYR A 53 2.72 -0.31 9.59
CA TYR A 53 1.95 0.81 10.12
C TYR A 53 1.50 1.67 8.95
N THR A 54 0.18 1.91 8.84
CA THR A 54 -0.38 2.74 7.77
C THR A 54 -1.29 3.82 8.33
N PHE A 55 -1.12 5.05 7.83
CA PHE A 55 -1.86 6.23 8.25
C PHE A 55 -2.64 6.81 7.08
N GLU A 56 -3.88 7.25 7.31
CA GLU A 56 -4.69 7.92 6.31
C GLU A 56 -4.59 9.44 6.49
N LEU A 57 -4.24 10.15 5.41
CA LEU A 57 -4.14 11.59 5.38
C LEU A 57 -5.19 12.15 4.41
N SER A 58 -6.26 12.70 4.93
CA SER A 58 -7.39 13.17 4.15
C SER A 58 -7.84 14.58 4.55
N GLY A 59 -8.31 15.34 3.58
CA GLY A 59 -9.02 16.60 3.74
C GLY A 59 -8.34 17.63 4.63
N THR A 60 -9.15 18.34 5.40
CA THR A 60 -8.73 19.35 6.38
C THR A 60 -8.60 18.78 7.80
N GLN A 61 -8.96 17.51 7.99
CA GLN A 61 -9.06 16.89 9.32
C GLN A 61 -7.69 16.48 9.85
N THR A 62 -6.81 15.96 8.98
CA THR A 62 -5.44 15.63 9.40
C THR A 62 -4.55 16.86 9.33
N GLY A 63 -4.45 17.58 10.44
CA GLY A 63 -3.70 18.83 10.54
C GLY A 63 -2.19 18.62 10.49
N LYS A 64 -1.48 19.67 10.07
CA LYS A 64 -0.01 19.67 9.97
C LYS A 64 0.67 19.26 11.29
N GLY A 65 0.23 19.80 12.42
CA GLY A 65 0.81 19.50 13.72
C GLY A 65 0.71 18.04 14.15
N GLN A 66 -0.39 17.39 13.82
CA GLN A 66 -0.59 15.97 14.13
C GLN A 66 0.38 15.08 13.34
N VAL A 67 0.56 15.37 12.04
CA VAL A 67 1.52 14.62 11.22
C VAL A 67 2.96 14.88 11.65
N GLU A 68 3.33 16.12 11.99
CA GLU A 68 4.67 16.44 12.51
C GLU A 68 4.96 15.70 13.82
N GLN A 69 3.99 15.63 14.73
CA GLN A 69 4.11 14.87 15.98
C GLN A 69 4.25 13.36 15.69
N MET A 70 3.46 12.84 14.78
CA MET A 70 3.55 11.44 14.34
C MET A 70 4.94 11.12 13.80
N LEU A 71 5.46 11.97 12.91
CA LEU A 71 6.80 11.78 12.34
C LEU A 71 7.91 11.79 13.39
N GLN A 72 7.79 12.62 14.42
CA GLN A 72 8.73 12.61 15.57
C GLN A 72 8.71 11.28 16.32
N ILE A 73 7.52 10.72 16.56
CA ILE A 73 7.37 9.43 17.25
C ILE A 73 7.95 8.29 16.37
N LEU A 74 7.61 8.26 15.10
CA LEU A 74 8.13 7.26 14.15
C LEU A 74 9.66 7.31 14.07
N GLN A 75 10.23 8.52 14.02
CA GLN A 75 11.69 8.70 14.01
C GLN A 75 12.34 8.22 15.31
N GLN A 76 11.79 8.58 16.48
CA GLN A 76 12.33 8.18 17.79
C GLN A 76 12.35 6.66 17.98
N GLN A 77 11.40 5.96 17.38
CA GLN A 77 11.29 4.50 17.49
C GLN A 77 11.82 3.75 16.25
N GLU A 78 12.38 4.49 15.28
CA GLU A 78 12.93 3.93 14.03
C GLU A 78 11.91 3.11 13.22
N ILE A 79 10.65 3.59 13.18
CA ILE A 79 9.54 2.92 12.51
C ILE A 79 9.38 3.45 11.09
N PRO A 80 9.65 2.69 10.03
CA PRO A 80 9.19 3.03 8.69
C PRO A 80 7.67 2.84 8.60
N ALA A 81 6.99 3.72 7.87
CA ALA A 81 5.54 3.70 7.77
C ALA A 81 5.06 4.05 6.35
N THR A 82 3.80 3.71 6.06
CA THR A 82 3.14 4.06 4.80
C THR A 82 2.00 5.03 5.07
N PHE A 83 2.04 6.17 4.41
CA PHE A 83 0.99 7.19 4.47
C PHE A 83 0.13 7.10 3.21
N PHE A 84 -1.13 6.74 3.36
CA PHE A 84 -2.12 6.80 2.30
C PHE A 84 -2.73 8.20 2.29
N ALA A 85 -2.39 9.01 1.29
CA ALA A 85 -2.78 10.41 1.24
C ALA A 85 -3.69 10.72 0.04
N THR A 86 -4.69 11.59 0.26
CA THR A 86 -5.52 12.10 -0.84
C THR A 86 -4.73 13.13 -1.67
N PRO A 87 -5.04 13.29 -2.97
CA PRO A 87 -4.48 14.36 -3.78
C PRO A 87 -4.61 15.74 -3.15
N SER A 88 -5.79 16.07 -2.63
CA SER A 88 -6.03 17.37 -2.00
C SER A 88 -5.17 17.59 -0.76
N TRP A 89 -4.94 16.56 0.05
CA TRP A 89 -4.04 16.66 1.20
C TRP A 89 -2.61 16.94 0.76
N ILE A 90 -2.09 16.19 -0.23
CA ILE A 90 -0.73 16.38 -0.77
C ILE A 90 -0.56 17.79 -1.35
N GLU A 91 -1.53 18.27 -2.13
CA GLU A 91 -1.52 19.60 -2.73
C GLU A 91 -1.47 20.71 -1.66
N ASN A 92 -2.24 20.56 -0.57
CA ASN A 92 -2.30 21.53 0.53
C ASN A 92 -1.10 21.44 1.49
N HIS A 93 -0.43 20.28 1.59
CA HIS A 93 0.65 20.00 2.53
C HIS A 93 1.94 19.53 1.84
N ARG A 94 2.24 20.07 0.65
CA ARG A 94 3.33 19.62 -0.21
C ARG A 94 4.68 19.49 0.52
N SER A 95 5.06 20.47 1.32
CA SER A 95 6.33 20.45 2.07
C SER A 95 6.38 19.30 3.08
N LEU A 96 5.25 19.02 3.73
CA LEU A 96 5.14 17.94 4.68
C LEU A 96 5.14 16.56 3.99
N ALA A 97 4.49 16.45 2.82
CA ALA A 97 4.56 15.25 1.99
C ALA A 97 6.00 14.91 1.57
N ILE A 98 6.76 15.92 1.17
CA ILE A 98 8.20 15.76 0.86
C ILE A 98 8.98 15.33 2.11
N GLN A 99 8.70 15.93 3.28
CA GLN A 99 9.35 15.57 4.55
C GLN A 99 9.09 14.11 4.94
N ILE A 100 7.85 13.61 4.78
CA ILE A 100 7.49 12.20 5.01
C ILE A 100 8.44 11.28 4.21
N CYS A 101 8.60 11.55 2.91
CA CYS A 101 9.48 10.75 2.06
C CYS A 101 10.97 10.87 2.45
N GLN A 102 11.43 12.09 2.79
CA GLN A 102 12.83 12.32 3.21
C GLN A 102 13.19 11.63 4.52
N GLN A 103 12.22 11.36 5.37
CA GLN A 103 12.42 10.61 6.62
C GLN A 103 12.34 9.08 6.46
N GLY A 104 12.24 8.58 5.23
CA GLY A 104 12.25 7.13 4.95
C GLY A 104 10.87 6.47 5.02
N HIS A 105 9.81 7.26 5.09
CA HIS A 105 8.44 6.75 4.96
C HIS A 105 7.99 6.79 3.49
N GLU A 106 6.92 6.08 3.15
CA GLU A 106 6.35 6.14 1.81
C GLU A 106 4.98 6.84 1.79
N ILE A 107 4.67 7.52 0.68
CA ILE A 107 3.34 8.06 0.38
C ILE A 107 2.72 7.21 -0.71
N GLN A 108 1.47 6.78 -0.47
CA GLN A 108 0.66 6.01 -1.38
C GLN A 108 -0.73 6.64 -1.54
N GLY A 109 -1.52 6.16 -2.49
CA GLY A 109 -2.78 6.81 -2.85
C GLY A 109 -3.95 6.46 -1.93
N LEU A 110 -4.64 7.48 -1.41
CA LEU A 110 -5.96 7.39 -0.83
C LEU A 110 -6.97 8.04 -1.77
N GLY A 111 -8.11 7.41 -2.00
CA GLY A 111 -9.20 8.01 -2.78
C GLY A 111 -9.72 9.30 -2.14
N GLU A 112 -10.10 10.28 -2.96
CA GLU A 112 -10.49 11.62 -2.50
C GLU A 112 -11.78 11.63 -1.71
N GLN A 113 -12.72 10.77 -2.06
CA GLN A 113 -14.03 10.73 -1.44
C GLN A 113 -14.44 9.31 -1.07
N VAL A 114 -15.16 9.17 0.02
CA VAL A 114 -16.00 8.01 0.26
C VAL A 114 -17.13 8.06 -0.79
N VAL A 115 -16.79 7.69 -2.02
CA VAL A 115 -17.82 7.52 -3.05
C VAL A 115 -18.59 6.28 -2.65
N CYS A 116 -19.92 6.37 -2.68
CA CYS A 116 -20.75 5.18 -2.63
C CYS A 116 -20.26 4.24 -3.73
N VAL A 117 -19.55 3.18 -3.35
CA VAL A 117 -18.76 2.31 -4.26
C VAL A 117 -19.67 1.70 -5.34
N GLU A 118 -20.96 1.56 -5.03
CA GLU A 118 -21.98 1.12 -5.96
C GLU A 118 -22.15 2.06 -7.17
N GLN A 119 -21.73 3.33 -7.04
CA GLN A 119 -21.86 4.36 -8.06
C GLN A 119 -20.51 4.66 -8.79
N MET A 120 -19.40 4.10 -8.32
CA MET A 120 -18.10 4.33 -8.93
C MET A 120 -17.96 3.53 -10.23
N THR A 121 -17.99 4.22 -11.36
CA THR A 121 -17.75 3.61 -12.67
C THR A 121 -16.26 3.37 -12.89
N ALA A 122 -15.91 2.37 -13.73
CA ALA A 122 -14.53 2.13 -14.14
C ALA A 122 -13.83 3.37 -14.75
N LYS A 123 -14.59 4.24 -15.43
CA LYS A 123 -14.07 5.50 -15.98
C LYS A 123 -13.69 6.49 -14.87
N ALA A 124 -14.54 6.65 -13.85
CA ALA A 124 -14.28 7.51 -12.71
C ALA A 124 -13.06 7.00 -11.91
N CYS A 125 -13.02 5.69 -11.62
CA CYS A 125 -11.90 5.05 -10.94
C CYS A 125 -10.57 5.28 -11.68
N ARG A 126 -10.51 5.07 -12.99
CA ARG A 126 -9.30 5.34 -13.80
C ARG A 126 -8.87 6.80 -13.75
N LYS A 127 -9.81 7.74 -13.75
CA LYS A 127 -9.51 9.18 -13.66
C LYS A 127 -8.91 9.52 -12.31
N GLU A 128 -9.47 8.97 -11.24
CA GLU A 128 -8.98 9.18 -9.88
C GLU A 128 -7.59 8.60 -9.68
N LEU A 129 -7.35 7.35 -10.07
CA LEU A 129 -6.04 6.72 -10.02
C LEU A 129 -4.95 7.52 -10.77
N ARG A 130 -5.31 8.09 -11.93
CA ARG A 130 -4.40 8.95 -12.69
C ARG A 130 -4.05 10.20 -11.90
N LYS A 131 -5.06 10.92 -11.38
CA LYS A 131 -4.86 12.13 -10.57
C LYS A 131 -3.95 11.82 -9.37
N ILE A 132 -4.21 10.75 -8.65
CA ILE A 132 -3.42 10.32 -7.49
C ILE A 132 -1.95 10.09 -7.88
N ARG A 133 -1.69 9.32 -8.95
CA ARG A 133 -0.33 9.05 -9.41
C ARG A 133 0.41 10.31 -9.83
N GLU A 134 -0.27 11.20 -10.58
CA GLU A 134 0.30 12.48 -11.00
C GLU A 134 0.65 13.34 -9.78
N THR A 135 -0.24 13.42 -8.78
CA THR A 135 0.00 14.20 -7.57
C THR A 135 1.13 13.62 -6.72
N ILE A 136 1.15 12.30 -6.49
CA ILE A 136 2.23 11.63 -5.75
C ILE A 136 3.58 11.85 -6.46
N GLY A 137 3.63 11.72 -7.80
CA GLY A 137 4.83 11.97 -8.60
C GLY A 137 5.37 13.40 -8.49
N THR A 138 4.62 14.34 -7.92
CA THR A 138 5.13 15.70 -7.64
C THR A 138 5.94 15.81 -6.37
N VAL A 139 5.83 14.85 -5.46
CA VAL A 139 6.47 14.86 -4.13
C VAL A 139 7.40 13.66 -3.89
N THR A 140 7.33 12.65 -4.74
CA THR A 140 8.17 11.45 -4.71
C THR A 140 8.83 11.23 -6.06
N GLU A 141 9.94 10.48 -6.11
CA GLU A 141 10.59 10.09 -7.37
C GLU A 141 9.83 8.95 -8.07
N GLU A 142 9.04 8.16 -7.32
CA GLU A 142 8.28 7.04 -7.85
C GLU A 142 6.77 7.30 -7.77
N PRO A 143 6.01 6.98 -8.83
CA PRO A 143 4.55 7.06 -8.78
C PRO A 143 4.01 6.04 -7.77
N GLY A 144 3.08 6.46 -6.91
CA GLY A 144 2.37 5.55 -6.01
C GLY A 144 1.63 4.46 -6.80
N VAL A 145 1.89 3.21 -6.44
CA VAL A 145 1.24 2.05 -7.08
C VAL A 145 0.20 1.39 -6.19
N PHE A 146 0.26 1.64 -4.87
CA PHE A 146 -0.73 1.16 -3.92
C PHE A 146 -1.85 2.18 -3.75
N PHE A 147 -3.06 1.68 -3.70
CA PHE A 147 -4.24 2.52 -3.62
C PHE A 147 -5.18 2.00 -2.54
N ARG A 148 -5.60 2.88 -1.62
CA ARG A 148 -6.58 2.56 -0.60
C ARG A 148 -7.91 3.20 -0.93
N ILE A 149 -8.98 2.40 -0.90
CA ILE A 149 -10.35 2.88 -1.07
C ILE A 149 -10.79 3.45 0.28
N PRO A 150 -11.24 4.72 0.31
CA PRO A 150 -11.75 5.33 1.54
C PRO A 150 -12.90 4.53 2.13
N GLY A 151 -12.90 4.37 3.45
CA GLY A 151 -13.93 3.58 4.15
C GLY A 151 -13.82 2.07 3.97
N GLY A 152 -13.01 1.58 3.02
CA GLY A 152 -12.79 0.15 2.79
C GLY A 152 -13.93 -0.59 2.06
N GLU A 153 -14.96 0.12 1.60
CA GLU A 153 -16.03 -0.47 0.79
C GLU A 153 -15.61 -0.59 -0.67
N TYR A 154 -15.86 -1.74 -1.29
CA TYR A 154 -15.47 -1.99 -2.68
C TYR A 154 -16.43 -2.96 -3.37
N ASN A 155 -16.38 -2.94 -4.71
CA ASN A 155 -17.01 -3.95 -5.55
C ASN A 155 -16.00 -4.53 -6.54
N ASN A 156 -16.37 -5.63 -7.19
CA ASN A 156 -15.50 -6.34 -8.13
C ASN A 156 -15.05 -5.45 -9.31
N GLU A 157 -15.91 -4.57 -9.81
CA GLU A 157 -15.60 -3.72 -10.96
C GLU A 157 -14.50 -2.70 -10.61
N VAL A 158 -14.62 -2.09 -9.44
CA VAL A 158 -13.61 -1.13 -8.92
C VAL A 158 -12.26 -1.83 -8.73
N LEU A 159 -12.23 -2.97 -8.05
CA LEU A 159 -10.98 -3.69 -7.81
C LEU A 159 -10.32 -4.17 -9.10
N ARG A 160 -11.09 -4.76 -10.04
CA ARG A 160 -10.59 -5.11 -11.37
C ARG A 160 -10.01 -3.91 -12.12
N THR A 161 -10.67 -2.76 -12.00
CA THR A 161 -10.18 -1.53 -12.63
C THR A 161 -8.86 -1.08 -12.03
N ILE A 162 -8.71 -1.14 -10.70
CA ILE A 162 -7.46 -0.79 -10.02
C ILE A 162 -6.32 -1.70 -10.48
N TYR A 163 -6.52 -3.01 -10.45
CA TYR A 163 -5.52 -3.99 -10.92
C TYR A 163 -5.19 -3.81 -12.41
N ALA A 164 -6.20 -3.61 -13.26
CA ALA A 164 -6.02 -3.37 -14.69
C ALA A 164 -5.25 -2.09 -15.01
N CYS A 165 -5.24 -1.11 -14.11
CA CYS A 165 -4.43 0.09 -14.19
C CYS A 165 -2.98 -0.11 -13.67
N GLY A 166 -2.61 -1.32 -13.27
CA GLY A 166 -1.31 -1.61 -12.66
C GLY A 166 -1.14 -0.98 -11.29
N SER A 167 -2.25 -0.79 -10.56
CA SER A 167 -2.29 -0.43 -9.15
C SER A 167 -2.71 -1.63 -8.31
N TYR A 168 -2.36 -1.60 -7.03
CA TYR A 168 -2.68 -2.64 -6.07
C TYR A 168 -3.60 -2.07 -4.99
N PRO A 169 -4.85 -2.55 -4.89
CA PRO A 169 -5.76 -2.11 -3.83
C PRO A 169 -5.29 -2.67 -2.49
N VAL A 170 -5.04 -1.78 -1.52
CA VAL A 170 -4.58 -2.14 -0.17
C VAL A 170 -5.60 -1.68 0.85
N ALA A 171 -6.12 -2.64 1.61
CA ALA A 171 -6.95 -2.40 2.78
C ALA A 171 -6.11 -2.58 4.06
N TRP A 172 -6.67 -3.18 5.08
CA TRP A 172 -6.02 -3.48 6.36
C TRP A 172 -6.61 -4.76 6.95
N SER A 173 -5.88 -5.36 7.85
CA SER A 173 -6.32 -6.50 8.63
C SER A 173 -6.53 -6.17 10.10
N VAL A 174 -5.92 -5.07 10.56
CA VAL A 174 -6.06 -4.58 11.93
C VAL A 174 -6.43 -3.10 11.88
N ASP A 175 -7.56 -2.73 12.48
CA ASP A 175 -7.99 -1.33 12.64
C ASP A 175 -7.63 -0.87 14.05
N SER A 176 -6.93 0.25 14.16
CA SER A 176 -6.53 0.83 15.44
C SER A 176 -7.71 1.36 16.25
N MET A 177 -8.80 1.75 15.58
CA MET A 177 -9.93 2.45 16.16
C MET A 177 -9.56 3.78 16.84
N ASP A 178 -8.47 4.41 16.41
CA ASP A 178 -7.92 5.67 16.94
C ASP A 178 -8.84 6.90 16.79
N TRP A 179 -9.93 6.75 16.04
CA TRP A 179 -11.00 7.74 15.92
C TRP A 179 -11.99 7.71 17.10
N LYS A 180 -11.91 6.69 17.95
CA LYS A 180 -12.77 6.60 19.14
C LYS A 180 -12.21 7.48 20.27
N GLU A 181 -13.11 8.11 21.02
CA GLU A 181 -12.79 8.97 22.16
C GLU A 181 -12.39 8.14 23.40
N TYR A 182 -11.30 7.37 23.28
CA TYR A 182 -10.69 6.64 24.39
C TYR A 182 -9.22 7.00 24.49
N GLU A 183 -8.65 6.93 25.69
CA GLU A 183 -7.22 7.06 25.92
C GLU A 183 -6.41 6.07 25.07
N ALA A 184 -5.28 6.50 24.51
CA ALA A 184 -4.41 5.67 23.67
C ALA A 184 -4.03 4.32 24.32
N GLY A 185 -3.76 4.32 25.62
CA GLY A 185 -3.45 3.10 26.37
C GLY A 185 -4.60 2.10 26.43
N GLU A 186 -5.84 2.58 26.52
CA GLU A 186 -7.04 1.76 26.48
C GLU A 186 -7.26 1.16 25.10
N LEU A 187 -7.10 1.97 24.04
CA LEU A 187 -7.21 1.52 22.65
C LEU A 187 -6.18 0.44 22.33
N VAL A 188 -4.92 0.61 22.75
CA VAL A 188 -3.86 -0.40 22.57
C VAL A 188 -4.21 -1.69 23.32
N ARG A 189 -4.74 -1.59 24.55
CA ARG A 189 -5.17 -2.76 25.32
C ARG A 189 -6.30 -3.51 24.61
N GLN A 190 -7.33 -2.80 24.16
CA GLN A 190 -8.45 -3.38 23.41
C GLN A 190 -7.99 -4.02 22.10
N LEU A 191 -7.10 -3.38 21.36
CA LEU A 191 -6.55 -3.92 20.12
C LEU A 191 -5.85 -5.25 20.38
N LEU A 192 -4.94 -5.32 21.34
CA LEU A 192 -4.19 -6.53 21.66
C LEU A 192 -5.05 -7.65 22.28
N GLN A 193 -6.21 -7.31 22.86
CA GLN A 193 -7.19 -8.30 23.34
C GLN A 193 -8.12 -8.81 22.25
N SER A 194 -8.45 -7.95 21.27
CA SER A 194 -9.45 -8.26 20.22
C SER A 194 -8.88 -9.06 19.04
N CYS A 195 -7.58 -8.95 18.80
CA CYS A 195 -6.94 -9.65 17.68
C CYS A 195 -5.55 -10.18 18.07
N THR A 196 -5.18 -11.29 17.43
CA THR A 196 -3.80 -11.79 17.48
C THR A 196 -3.05 -11.20 16.29
N ILE A 197 -2.01 -10.41 16.56
CA ILE A 197 -1.14 -9.90 15.50
C ILE A 197 -0.35 -11.08 14.90
N ARG A 198 -0.45 -11.25 13.60
CA ARG A 198 0.30 -12.27 12.83
C ARG A 198 1.35 -11.57 11.94
N ASP A 199 2.23 -12.35 11.36
CA ASP A 199 3.15 -11.84 10.33
C ASP A 199 2.40 -11.21 9.17
N GLY A 200 2.90 -10.06 8.70
CA GLY A 200 2.38 -9.35 7.54
C GLY A 200 1.04 -8.66 7.74
N GLU A 201 0.63 -8.40 8.99
CA GLU A 201 -0.57 -7.58 9.24
C GLU A 201 -0.34 -6.13 8.80
N ILE A 202 -1.37 -5.54 8.18
CA ILE A 202 -1.44 -4.13 7.81
C ILE A 202 -2.33 -3.43 8.85
N LEU A 203 -1.72 -2.57 9.65
CA LEU A 203 -2.39 -1.82 10.71
C LEU A 203 -2.86 -0.48 10.13
N ARG A 204 -4.15 -0.19 10.27
CA ARG A 204 -4.73 1.10 9.87
C ARG A 204 -4.84 2.04 11.06
N PHE A 205 -4.33 3.24 10.86
CA PHE A 205 -4.58 4.42 11.70
C PHE A 205 -5.25 5.48 10.83
N HIS A 206 -6.30 6.11 11.37
CA HIS A 206 -7.08 7.10 10.62
C HIS A 206 -6.33 8.44 10.48
N GLY A 207 -5.32 8.67 11.32
CA GLY A 207 -4.48 9.87 11.27
C GLY A 207 -5.18 11.17 11.71
N GLU A 208 -6.46 11.11 12.02
CA GLU A 208 -7.29 12.26 12.44
C GLU A 208 -7.33 12.40 13.96
N GLY A 209 -7.06 11.33 14.69
CA GLY A 209 -7.01 11.30 16.15
C GLY A 209 -5.71 11.90 16.69
N GLU A 210 -5.82 12.67 17.77
CA GLU A 210 -4.65 13.15 18.53
C GLU A 210 -3.85 11.97 19.09
N ASP A 211 -4.51 10.81 19.26
CA ASP A 211 -3.97 9.63 19.91
C ASP A 211 -3.23 8.64 18.97
N SER A 212 -3.34 8.80 17.64
CA SER A 212 -2.70 7.87 16.70
C SER A 212 -1.20 7.69 16.97
N GLY A 213 -0.47 8.79 17.20
CA GLY A 213 0.95 8.76 17.53
C GLY A 213 1.24 8.12 18.87
N GLU A 214 0.47 8.47 19.90
CA GLU A 214 0.65 7.90 21.22
C GLU A 214 0.31 6.40 21.25
N MET A 215 -0.70 5.96 20.49
CA MET A 215 -0.96 4.53 20.31
C MET A 215 0.23 3.80 19.71
N VAL A 216 0.85 4.32 18.64
CA VAL A 216 2.05 3.73 18.05
C VAL A 216 3.18 3.66 19.05
N LYS A 217 3.41 4.73 19.80
CA LYS A 217 4.44 4.82 20.83
C LYS A 217 4.27 3.75 21.93
N LEU A 218 3.03 3.41 22.28
CA LEU A 218 2.71 2.38 23.27
C LEU A 218 2.68 0.96 22.69
N LEU A 219 2.25 0.81 21.44
CA LEU A 219 2.08 -0.48 20.77
C LEU A 219 3.40 -1.05 20.26
N HIS A 220 4.21 -0.21 19.59
CA HIS A 220 5.41 -0.69 18.88
C HIS A 220 6.43 -1.39 19.79
N PRO A 221 6.79 -0.89 20.99
CA PRO A 221 7.71 -1.59 21.87
C PRO A 221 7.27 -3.00 22.23
N ARG A 222 5.95 -3.20 22.45
CA ARG A 222 5.38 -4.52 22.76
C ARG A 222 5.53 -5.50 21.60
N LEU A 223 5.21 -5.03 20.38
CA LEU A 223 5.37 -5.85 19.17
C LEU A 223 6.85 -6.14 18.85
N LYS A 224 7.74 -5.17 19.12
CA LYS A 224 9.18 -5.36 18.98
C LYS A 224 9.74 -6.39 19.97
N GLU A 225 9.27 -6.40 21.22
CA GLU A 225 9.60 -7.44 22.22
C GLU A 225 9.13 -8.83 21.77
N GLU A 226 8.01 -8.91 21.07
CA GLU A 226 7.53 -10.16 20.45
C GLU A 226 8.30 -10.53 19.18
N GLY A 227 9.25 -9.69 18.73
CA GLY A 227 10.11 -9.91 17.57
C GLY A 227 9.53 -9.43 16.24
N TYR A 228 8.52 -8.56 16.25
CA TYR A 228 8.01 -7.95 15.02
C TYR A 228 8.90 -6.80 14.56
N GLU A 229 9.13 -6.74 13.24
CA GLU A 229 9.80 -5.68 12.53
C GLU A 229 8.75 -4.83 11.78
N ALA A 230 8.84 -3.51 11.92
CA ALA A 230 8.02 -2.60 11.11
C ALA A 230 8.64 -2.42 9.72
N VAL A 231 7.80 -2.51 8.69
CA VAL A 231 8.20 -2.29 7.28
C VAL A 231 7.14 -1.46 6.57
N THR A 232 7.48 -0.89 5.42
CA THR A 232 6.49 -0.22 4.58
C THR A 232 5.64 -1.24 3.81
N VAL A 233 4.48 -0.83 3.31
CA VAL A 233 3.63 -1.67 2.47
C VAL A 233 4.38 -2.15 1.23
N SER A 234 5.16 -1.27 0.60
CA SER A 234 5.93 -1.61 -0.61
C SER A 234 7.02 -2.67 -0.37
N GLN A 235 7.57 -2.74 0.86
CA GLN A 235 8.55 -3.74 1.25
C GLN A 235 7.92 -5.10 1.56
N MET A 236 6.62 -5.12 1.86
CA MET A 236 5.92 -6.32 2.33
C MET A 236 5.07 -6.98 1.24
N VAL A 237 4.41 -6.18 0.39
CA VAL A 237 3.42 -6.65 -0.57
C VAL A 237 4.06 -7.29 -1.80
N TYR A 238 3.59 -8.46 -2.18
CA TYR A 238 3.97 -9.12 -3.43
C TYR A 238 3.23 -8.47 -4.61
N LYS A 239 3.98 -8.11 -5.67
CA LYS A 239 3.43 -7.55 -6.91
C LYS A 239 3.13 -8.65 -7.93
N ASP A 240 3.75 -9.81 -7.79
CA ASP A 240 3.60 -10.98 -8.64
C ASP A 240 3.79 -12.28 -7.84
N CYS A 241 3.56 -13.43 -8.45
CA CYS A 241 3.79 -14.75 -7.87
C CYS A 241 3.09 -14.95 -6.50
N TYR A 242 1.82 -14.56 -6.40
CA TYR A 242 1.01 -14.78 -5.21
C TYR A 242 -0.41 -15.22 -5.55
N ARG A 243 -1.08 -15.80 -4.57
CA ARG A 243 -2.53 -16.01 -4.54
C ARG A 243 -3.14 -15.32 -3.32
N MET A 244 -4.43 -15.02 -3.40
CA MET A 244 -5.19 -14.46 -2.29
C MET A 244 -5.93 -15.54 -1.52
N THR A 245 -6.09 -15.37 -0.22
CA THR A 245 -7.05 -16.09 0.60
C THR A 245 -8.36 -15.30 0.70
N THR A 246 -9.42 -15.92 1.23
CA THR A 246 -10.76 -15.30 1.32
C THR A 246 -10.81 -14.06 2.23
N ASP A 247 -9.84 -13.91 3.12
CA ASP A 247 -9.66 -12.75 4.01
C ASP A 247 -8.71 -11.68 3.44
N GLY A 248 -8.37 -11.75 2.15
CA GLY A 248 -7.51 -10.78 1.48
C GLY A 248 -6.02 -10.90 1.84
N ARG A 249 -5.56 -12.05 2.35
CA ARG A 249 -4.15 -12.29 2.64
C ARG A 249 -3.42 -12.78 1.41
N GLN A 250 -2.30 -12.13 1.07
CA GLN A 250 -1.40 -12.63 0.02
C GLN A 250 -0.57 -13.81 0.53
N ILE A 251 -0.53 -14.87 -0.24
CA ILE A 251 0.30 -16.06 -0.02
C ILE A 251 1.28 -16.17 -1.18
N PRO A 252 2.61 -16.17 -0.96
CA PRO A 252 3.57 -16.28 -2.04
C PRO A 252 3.48 -17.65 -2.72
N GLU A 253 3.57 -17.66 -4.04
CA GLU A 253 3.66 -18.86 -4.84
C GLU A 253 5.09 -19.00 -5.39
N LYS A 254 5.64 -20.22 -5.33
CA LYS A 254 6.96 -20.46 -5.93
C LYS A 254 6.84 -20.32 -7.45
N SER A 255 7.71 -19.52 -8.03
CA SER A 255 7.91 -19.55 -9.49
C SER A 255 8.26 -20.98 -9.91
N LYS A 256 7.38 -21.59 -10.70
CA LYS A 256 7.65 -22.93 -11.29
C LYS A 256 8.62 -22.81 -12.43
#